data_350f132942f88c0293b767deab2e7319
#
_entry.id   350f132942f88c0293b767deab2e7319
#
_cell.length_a   1.000
_cell.length_b   1.000
_cell.length_c   1.000
_cell.angle_alpha   90.00
_cell.angle_beta   90.00
_cell.angle_gamma   90.00
#
_symmetry.space_group_name_H-M   'P 1'
#
loop_
_entity.id
_entity.type
_entity.pdbx_description
1 polymer ?
#
loop_
_entity_poly.entity_id
_entity_poly.type
_entity_poly.pdbx_seq_one_letter_code
_entity_poly.pdbx_strand_id
1 'polypeptide(L)'
;MSNRIAASGLIVAALLAVSGCATTVSSGLGKAEYMLVGIDNKVVWGDDGKLQNLAPGKDTVTIVDIGTDPASPKIVASLPLMNSIFGPPTNLAITPNGQLGLVANSMDWVADGQGWKASPDTKVYVIDLTVSPPVRIDTVAVGKQPSGMAINRAGNLALVANRADNSISVLSIQGKQVKLIDTVTIGEQVAHVAFTPDGKRALAAKFPGHKVALLEVDGQKVTYAKRDLAVGLWPYNLDITPDGRLALTADNGNAGGSDGNVDTVSVIDMEANPPRVIDKVVVGEAPEGIAISPTGRLAVAVLLRGSNNAKTDWFYNRNGSVAILKIDGKKVTKVGEVEVRGLPEGAVFSPDGNWLYIGNFMDSDISVLRVHGDSVVDTGTLLNLPGKPASMRGRTQ
;
A
#
# COMPACT_ATOMS: atom_id res chain seq x y z
N MET A 1 -30.09 47.06 88.29
CA MET A 1 -28.73 46.81 87.90
C MET A 1 -28.68 45.41 87.34
N SER A 2 -28.76 45.22 86.08
CA SER A 2 -28.48 43.94 85.42
C SER A 2 -28.47 44.17 83.91
N ASN A 3 -27.27 44.05 83.37
CA ASN A 3 -27.01 44.12 81.93
C ASN A 3 -27.44 42.81 81.27
N ARG A 4 -28.22 42.91 80.25
CA ARG A 4 -28.53 41.80 79.32
C ARG A 4 -27.71 42.07 78.06
N ILE A 5 -26.79 41.17 77.72
CA ILE A 5 -26.04 41.13 76.51
C ILE A 5 -26.83 40.25 75.52
N ALA A 6 -27.23 40.83 74.40
CA ALA A 6 -27.85 40.10 73.30
C ALA A 6 -26.76 39.51 72.41
N ALA A 7 -26.85 38.21 72.17
CA ALA A 7 -25.99 37.51 71.21
C ALA A 7 -26.72 37.41 69.88
N SER A 8 -26.16 38.06 68.84
CA SER A 8 -26.60 37.97 67.45
C SER A 8 -25.94 36.76 66.80
N GLY A 9 -26.73 35.75 66.44
CA GLY A 9 -26.25 34.60 65.68
C GLY A 9 -26.12 34.94 64.17
N LEU A 10 -24.92 34.81 63.63
CA LEU A 10 -24.69 34.86 62.20
C LEU A 10 -24.93 33.44 61.64
N ILE A 11 -25.89 33.32 60.72
CA ILE A 11 -26.08 32.14 59.90
C ILE A 11 -25.22 32.27 58.64
N VAL A 12 -24.16 31.50 58.54
CA VAL A 12 -23.33 31.39 57.33
C VAL A 12 -23.99 30.30 56.46
N ALA A 13 -24.58 30.74 55.33
CA ALA A 13 -25.06 29.81 54.31
C ALA A 13 -23.85 29.40 53.42
N ALA A 14 -23.45 28.16 53.53
CA ALA A 14 -22.43 27.58 52.63
C ALA A 14 -23.08 27.22 51.30
N LEU A 15 -22.81 27.99 50.24
CA LEU A 15 -23.08 27.60 48.85
C LEU A 15 -22.07 26.56 48.44
N LEU A 16 -22.50 25.30 48.30
CA LEU A 16 -21.72 24.25 47.58
C LEU A 16 -21.82 24.52 46.06
N ALA A 17 -20.78 25.11 45.50
CA ALA A 17 -20.60 25.16 44.06
C ALA A 17 -20.18 23.75 43.57
N VAL A 18 -21.10 23.02 42.97
CA VAL A 18 -20.81 21.80 42.23
C VAL A 18 -20.15 22.23 40.90
N SER A 19 -18.82 22.25 40.84
CA SER A 19 -18.08 22.35 39.60
C SER A 19 -18.26 21.05 38.81
N GLY A 20 -19.24 21.02 37.92
CA GLY A 20 -19.33 20.02 36.89
C GLY A 20 -18.13 20.17 35.95
N CYS A 21 -17.13 19.29 36.07
CA CYS A 21 -16.15 19.09 35.00
C CYS A 21 -16.89 18.59 33.76
N ALA A 22 -17.31 19.52 32.89
CA ALA A 22 -17.62 19.18 31.53
C ALA A 22 -16.30 18.80 30.88
N THR A 23 -16.01 17.50 30.78
CA THR A 23 -15.02 16.99 29.85
C THR A 23 -15.51 17.34 28.46
N THR A 24 -15.06 18.46 27.92
CA THR A 24 -15.09 18.72 26.49
C THR A 24 -14.23 17.63 25.87
N VAL A 25 -14.87 16.60 25.33
CA VAL A 25 -14.24 15.72 24.35
C VAL A 25 -13.96 16.64 23.16
N SER A 26 -12.77 17.21 23.13
CA SER A 26 -12.21 17.81 21.92
C SER A 26 -12.17 16.67 20.91
N SER A 27 -13.10 16.67 19.98
CA SER A 27 -12.96 15.96 18.72
C SER A 27 -11.87 16.71 17.93
N GLY A 28 -10.64 16.57 18.36
CA GLY A 28 -9.49 17.08 17.63
C GLY A 28 -9.47 16.37 16.28
N LEU A 29 -9.76 17.11 15.21
CA LEU A 29 -9.45 16.67 13.87
C LEU A 29 -7.98 16.22 13.88
N GLY A 30 -7.72 15.00 13.39
CA GLY A 30 -6.36 14.48 13.28
C GLY A 30 -5.50 15.37 12.38
N LYS A 31 -4.18 15.18 12.44
CA LYS A 31 -3.28 15.82 11.48
C LYS A 31 -3.47 15.15 10.12
N ALA A 32 -3.51 15.95 9.04
CA ALA A 32 -3.56 15.43 7.68
C ALA A 32 -2.44 14.40 7.44
N GLU A 33 -2.82 13.25 6.94
CA GLU A 33 -1.94 12.15 6.55
C GLU A 33 -2.40 11.65 5.19
N TYR A 34 -1.50 11.54 4.23
CA TYR A 34 -1.88 11.27 2.86
C TYR A 34 -1.66 9.82 2.45
N MET A 35 -2.56 9.35 1.59
CA MET A 35 -2.45 8.16 0.78
C MET A 35 -2.48 8.59 -0.69
N LEU A 36 -1.59 8.02 -1.51
CA LEU A 36 -1.63 8.16 -2.96
C LEU A 36 -2.41 7.00 -3.56
N VAL A 37 -3.25 7.32 -4.54
CA VAL A 37 -4.04 6.35 -5.31
C VAL A 37 -3.76 6.58 -6.79
N GLY A 38 -3.17 5.60 -7.45
CA GLY A 38 -2.96 5.63 -8.89
C GLY A 38 -4.23 5.21 -9.62
N ILE A 39 -4.72 6.05 -10.52
CA ILE A 39 -5.94 5.81 -11.29
C ILE A 39 -5.58 5.44 -12.71
N ASP A 40 -5.97 4.25 -13.18
CA ASP A 40 -5.81 3.79 -14.54
C ASP A 40 -7.17 3.68 -15.24
N ASN A 41 -7.44 4.60 -16.14
CA ASN A 41 -8.68 4.64 -16.94
C ASN A 41 -8.50 4.09 -18.37
N LYS A 42 -7.32 3.51 -18.68
CA LYS A 42 -6.98 3.02 -20.02
C LYS A 42 -7.37 1.57 -20.27
N VAL A 43 -7.77 0.84 -19.22
CA VAL A 43 -8.15 -0.56 -19.35
C VAL A 43 -9.50 -0.85 -18.71
N VAL A 44 -10.21 -1.79 -19.32
CA VAL A 44 -11.45 -2.36 -18.79
C VAL A 44 -11.48 -3.85 -19.10
N TRP A 45 -12.17 -4.62 -18.25
CA TRP A 45 -12.49 -6.02 -18.54
C TRP A 45 -13.94 -6.13 -18.98
N GLY A 46 -14.17 -6.86 -20.08
CA GLY A 46 -15.50 -7.23 -20.53
C GLY A 46 -16.10 -8.38 -19.71
N ASP A 47 -17.37 -8.66 -19.90
CA ASP A 47 -18.07 -9.80 -19.30
C ASP A 47 -17.46 -11.17 -19.70
N ASP A 48 -16.71 -11.19 -20.81
CA ASP A 48 -15.95 -12.34 -21.31
C ASP A 48 -14.54 -12.45 -20.72
N GLY A 49 -14.23 -11.65 -19.70
CA GLY A 49 -12.92 -11.60 -19.03
C GLY A 49 -11.79 -11.01 -19.88
N LYS A 50 -12.08 -10.49 -21.07
CA LYS A 50 -11.05 -9.93 -21.94
C LYS A 50 -10.73 -8.49 -21.58
N LEU A 51 -9.44 -8.23 -21.47
CA LEU A 51 -8.91 -6.88 -21.32
C LEU A 51 -9.10 -6.08 -22.63
N GLN A 52 -9.60 -4.87 -22.49
CA GLN A 52 -9.74 -3.91 -23.58
C GLN A 52 -8.93 -2.67 -23.29
N ASN A 53 -8.10 -2.25 -24.25
CA ASN A 53 -7.32 -1.03 -24.16
C ASN A 53 -8.14 0.16 -24.69
N LEU A 54 -8.27 1.18 -23.84
CA LEU A 54 -8.94 2.44 -24.15
C LEU A 54 -7.93 3.53 -24.47
N ALA A 55 -8.40 4.65 -25.03
CA ALA A 55 -7.57 5.82 -25.29
C ALA A 55 -6.93 6.36 -23.98
N PRO A 56 -5.64 6.71 -23.99
CA PRO A 56 -4.97 7.30 -22.83
C PRO A 56 -5.41 8.75 -22.58
N GLY A 57 -4.92 9.35 -21.48
CA GLY A 57 -5.08 10.78 -21.17
C GLY A 57 -6.12 11.09 -20.09
N LYS A 58 -6.71 10.06 -19.46
CA LYS A 58 -7.68 10.24 -18.35
C LYS A 58 -7.15 9.71 -17.01
N ASP A 59 -5.89 9.30 -16.96
CA ASP A 59 -5.28 8.80 -15.72
C ASP A 59 -4.94 9.94 -14.77
N THR A 60 -4.99 9.65 -13.49
CA THR A 60 -4.61 10.59 -12.45
C THR A 60 -3.88 9.88 -11.33
N VAL A 61 -3.16 10.65 -10.52
CA VAL A 61 -2.83 10.25 -9.16
C VAL A 61 -3.69 11.09 -8.22
N THR A 62 -4.50 10.41 -7.43
CA THR A 62 -5.42 11.01 -6.46
C THR A 62 -4.76 10.98 -5.09
N ILE A 63 -4.75 12.12 -4.41
CA ILE A 63 -4.22 12.28 -3.05
C ILE A 63 -5.42 12.29 -2.11
N VAL A 64 -5.41 11.38 -1.13
CA VAL A 64 -6.49 11.18 -0.17
C VAL A 64 -5.98 11.47 1.23
N ASP A 65 -6.68 12.31 1.98
CA ASP A 65 -6.44 12.51 3.42
C ASP A 65 -7.13 11.41 4.21
N ILE A 66 -6.32 10.60 4.89
CA ILE A 66 -6.72 9.50 5.77
C ILE A 66 -6.40 9.78 7.24
N GLY A 67 -5.85 10.97 7.56
CA GLY A 67 -5.42 11.32 8.91
C GLY A 67 -6.43 12.21 9.64
N THR A 68 -7.06 13.13 8.94
CA THR A 68 -8.01 14.07 9.55
C THR A 68 -9.27 13.36 10.06
N ASP A 69 -9.85 12.48 9.27
CA ASP A 69 -10.97 11.61 9.63
C ASP A 69 -10.78 10.24 8.95
N PRO A 70 -10.10 9.28 9.60
CA PRO A 70 -9.82 7.98 9.01
C PRO A 70 -11.07 7.16 8.66
N ALA A 71 -12.21 7.40 9.33
CA ALA A 71 -13.47 6.73 9.05
C ALA A 71 -14.15 7.26 7.77
N SER A 72 -13.82 8.49 7.38
CA SER A 72 -14.41 9.18 6.23
C SER A 72 -13.30 9.90 5.44
N PRO A 73 -12.40 9.15 4.77
CA PRO A 73 -11.29 9.71 4.02
C PRO A 73 -11.78 10.65 2.92
N LYS A 74 -10.96 11.65 2.56
CA LYS A 74 -11.35 12.68 1.59
C LYS A 74 -10.30 12.87 0.51
N ILE A 75 -10.74 13.00 -0.72
CA ILE A 75 -9.88 13.43 -1.84
C ILE A 75 -9.52 14.90 -1.61
N VAL A 76 -8.22 15.19 -1.58
CA VAL A 76 -7.69 16.57 -1.47
C VAL A 76 -7.15 17.11 -2.78
N ALA A 77 -6.72 16.22 -3.69
CA ALA A 77 -6.26 16.60 -5.03
C ALA A 77 -6.29 15.39 -5.98
N SER A 78 -6.35 15.67 -7.27
CA SER A 78 -6.10 14.69 -8.36
C SER A 78 -5.23 15.35 -9.41
N LEU A 79 -4.07 14.76 -9.68
CA LEU A 79 -3.09 15.27 -10.64
C LEU A 79 -3.17 14.43 -11.93
N PRO A 80 -3.28 15.06 -13.12
CA PRO A 80 -3.19 14.35 -14.39
C PRO A 80 -1.80 13.74 -14.55
N LEU A 81 -1.66 12.46 -14.32
CA LEU A 81 -0.43 11.68 -14.46
C LEU A 81 -0.78 10.32 -15.04
N MET A 82 0.02 9.84 -16.00
CA MET A 82 -0.09 8.49 -16.51
C MET A 82 0.20 7.50 -15.37
N ASN A 83 -0.62 6.48 -15.25
CA ASN A 83 -0.45 5.38 -14.31
C ASN A 83 -0.91 4.07 -14.96
N SER A 84 -0.60 2.92 -14.39
CA SER A 84 -0.92 1.64 -15.00
C SER A 84 -1.17 0.55 -13.98
N ILE A 85 -2.19 -0.27 -14.25
CA ILE A 85 -2.47 -1.51 -13.51
C ILE A 85 -1.46 -2.63 -13.82
N PHE A 86 -0.68 -2.53 -14.90
CA PHE A 86 0.31 -3.56 -15.24
C PHE A 86 1.53 -3.52 -14.34
N GLY A 87 1.39 -4.04 -13.15
CA GLY A 87 2.39 -4.14 -12.09
C GLY A 87 1.70 -4.38 -10.76
N PRO A 88 2.45 -4.70 -9.70
CA PRO A 88 1.85 -4.82 -8.38
C PRO A 88 1.29 -3.46 -7.94
N PRO A 89 0.24 -3.44 -7.08
CA PRO A 89 -0.44 -2.21 -6.68
C PRO A 89 0.39 -1.32 -5.75
N THR A 90 1.69 -1.26 -5.96
CA THR A 90 2.71 -0.61 -5.11
C THR A 90 3.73 0.21 -5.90
N ASN A 91 3.34 0.69 -7.08
CA ASN A 91 4.17 1.59 -7.89
C ASN A 91 4.19 3.05 -7.41
N LEU A 92 3.78 3.27 -6.16
CA LEU A 92 3.72 4.57 -5.47
C LEU A 92 4.50 4.49 -4.15
N ALA A 93 5.00 5.62 -3.68
CA ALA A 93 5.59 5.75 -2.34
C ALA A 93 5.47 7.19 -1.84
N ILE A 94 5.35 7.36 -0.52
CA ILE A 94 5.44 8.66 0.16
C ILE A 94 6.65 8.63 1.10
N THR A 95 7.46 9.68 1.08
CA THR A 95 8.61 9.80 1.99
C THR A 95 8.16 9.77 3.46
N PRO A 96 9.01 9.26 4.39
CA PRO A 96 8.66 9.18 5.82
C PRO A 96 8.30 10.50 6.47
N ASN A 97 8.82 11.62 5.94
CA ASN A 97 8.46 12.96 6.40
C ASN A 97 7.16 13.51 5.76
N GLY A 98 6.52 12.75 4.86
CA GLY A 98 5.29 13.13 4.17
C GLY A 98 5.43 14.25 3.14
N GLN A 99 6.66 14.63 2.74
CA GLN A 99 6.89 15.79 1.88
C GLN A 99 6.81 15.48 0.39
N LEU A 100 7.22 14.28 -0.01
CA LEU A 100 7.23 13.87 -1.41
C LEU A 100 6.42 12.61 -1.64
N GLY A 101 5.69 12.58 -2.77
CA GLY A 101 5.16 11.39 -3.40
C GLY A 101 5.99 11.00 -4.61
N LEU A 102 6.30 9.71 -4.76
CA LEU A 102 6.88 9.12 -5.96
C LEU A 102 5.86 8.23 -6.64
N VAL A 103 5.76 8.31 -7.96
CA VAL A 103 4.80 7.52 -8.75
C VAL A 103 5.51 6.98 -10.00
N ALA A 104 5.63 5.67 -10.10
CA ALA A 104 6.16 5.03 -11.30
C ALA A 104 5.03 4.79 -12.32
N ASN A 105 5.27 5.15 -13.57
CA ASN A 105 4.41 4.72 -14.67
C ASN A 105 4.99 3.45 -15.30
N SER A 106 4.32 2.32 -15.09
CA SER A 106 4.79 1.03 -15.58
C SER A 106 4.68 0.92 -17.10
N MET A 107 3.53 1.33 -17.65
CA MET A 107 3.24 1.21 -19.08
C MET A 107 2.71 2.51 -19.63
N ASP A 108 3.20 2.87 -20.80
CA ASP A 108 2.63 3.90 -21.66
C ASP A 108 1.70 3.26 -22.70
N TRP A 109 0.86 4.05 -23.34
CA TRP A 109 -0.04 3.63 -24.42
C TRP A 109 0.40 4.23 -25.73
N VAL A 110 0.71 3.36 -26.69
CA VAL A 110 1.07 3.76 -28.05
C VAL A 110 -0.02 3.34 -29.04
N ALA A 111 -0.21 4.13 -30.08
CA ALA A 111 -1.17 3.80 -31.13
C ALA A 111 -0.81 2.47 -31.81
N ASP A 112 -1.83 1.62 -32.07
CA ASP A 112 -1.68 0.34 -32.77
C ASP A 112 -2.87 0.11 -33.70
N GLY A 113 -2.68 0.44 -34.97
CA GLY A 113 -3.75 0.49 -35.95
C GLY A 113 -4.83 1.53 -35.58
N GLN A 114 -6.07 1.09 -35.40
CA GLN A 114 -7.17 1.92 -34.89
C GLN A 114 -7.34 1.88 -33.36
N GLY A 115 -6.46 1.15 -32.65
CA GLY A 115 -6.51 0.95 -31.21
C GLY A 115 -5.24 1.39 -30.51
N TRP A 116 -5.04 0.83 -29.32
CA TRP A 116 -3.94 1.14 -28.40
C TRP A 116 -3.30 -0.13 -27.88
N LYS A 117 -1.98 -0.10 -27.69
CA LYS A 117 -1.26 -1.16 -26.99
C LYS A 117 -0.37 -0.59 -25.90
N ALA A 118 -0.16 -1.40 -24.85
CA ALA A 118 0.76 -1.09 -23.77
C ALA A 118 2.22 -1.21 -24.26
N SER A 119 3.06 -0.27 -23.83
CA SER A 119 4.50 -0.24 -24.06
C SER A 119 5.24 0.12 -22.77
N PRO A 120 6.33 -0.57 -22.39
CA PRO A 120 7.08 -0.23 -21.19
C PRO A 120 7.50 1.24 -21.15
N ASP A 121 7.14 1.96 -20.09
CA ASP A 121 7.60 3.32 -19.82
C ASP A 121 8.89 3.31 -18.97
N THR A 122 9.45 4.48 -18.69
CA THR A 122 10.69 4.66 -17.89
C THR A 122 10.58 5.81 -16.88
N LYS A 123 9.37 6.24 -16.53
CA LYS A 123 9.16 7.46 -15.74
C LYS A 123 8.81 7.17 -14.28
N VAL A 124 9.44 7.92 -13.39
CA VAL A 124 9.01 8.12 -12.01
C VAL A 124 8.70 9.60 -11.81
N TYR A 125 7.47 9.94 -11.54
CA TYR A 125 7.04 11.29 -11.24
C TYR A 125 7.30 11.63 -9.78
N VAL A 126 7.72 12.88 -9.51
CA VAL A 126 7.95 13.42 -8.17
C VAL A 126 6.89 14.48 -7.88
N ILE A 127 6.17 14.29 -6.78
CA ILE A 127 5.07 15.15 -6.35
C ILE A 127 5.47 15.86 -5.04
N ASP A 128 5.35 17.16 -5.00
CA ASP A 128 5.46 17.96 -3.79
C ASP A 128 4.12 17.94 -3.04
N LEU A 129 4.09 17.28 -1.88
CA LEU A 129 2.93 17.18 -1.01
C LEU A 129 2.86 18.29 0.04
N THR A 130 3.85 19.20 0.07
CA THR A 130 3.92 20.29 1.07
C THR A 130 3.15 21.54 0.65
N VAL A 131 2.74 21.61 -0.60
CA VAL A 131 1.95 22.74 -1.16
C VAL A 131 0.49 22.32 -1.35
N SER A 132 -0.41 23.29 -1.38
CA SER A 132 -1.85 23.06 -1.57
C SER A 132 -2.38 23.89 -2.75
N PRO A 133 -2.89 23.23 -3.81
CA PRO A 133 -2.91 21.77 -4.01
C PRO A 133 -1.50 21.19 -4.25
N PRO A 134 -1.27 19.89 -3.97
CA PRO A 134 -0.03 19.20 -4.34
C PRO A 134 0.27 19.32 -5.84
N VAL A 135 1.55 19.33 -6.22
CA VAL A 135 1.96 19.51 -7.62
C VAL A 135 3.09 18.57 -8.00
N ARG A 136 3.11 18.13 -9.27
CA ARG A 136 4.27 17.46 -9.83
C ARG A 136 5.41 18.48 -10.01
N ILE A 137 6.59 18.16 -9.47
CA ILE A 137 7.78 19.04 -9.52
C ILE A 137 8.88 18.48 -10.41
N ASP A 138 8.91 17.15 -10.67
CA ASP A 138 9.95 16.54 -11.48
C ASP A 138 9.49 15.22 -12.10
N THR A 139 10.31 14.69 -13.01
CA THR A 139 10.18 13.35 -13.62
C THR A 139 11.56 12.75 -13.79
N VAL A 140 11.83 11.63 -13.11
CA VAL A 140 13.10 10.93 -13.15
C VAL A 140 13.02 9.76 -14.13
N ALA A 141 13.97 9.68 -15.07
CA ALA A 141 14.11 8.52 -15.95
C ALA A 141 14.78 7.36 -15.19
N VAL A 142 14.18 6.16 -15.29
CA VAL A 142 14.62 4.92 -14.66
C VAL A 142 14.68 3.80 -15.70
N GLY A 143 14.84 2.54 -15.29
CA GLY A 143 14.76 1.40 -16.20
C GLY A 143 13.32 1.16 -16.71
N LYS A 144 13.19 0.27 -17.70
CA LYS A 144 11.92 -0.01 -18.41
C LYS A 144 10.94 -0.77 -17.52
N GLN A 145 9.67 -0.38 -17.66
CA GLN A 145 8.54 -0.92 -16.92
C GLN A 145 8.74 -0.77 -15.40
N PRO A 146 8.97 0.47 -14.89
CA PRO A 146 9.10 0.72 -13.47
C PRO A 146 7.79 0.36 -12.75
N SER A 147 7.89 -0.49 -11.75
CA SER A 147 6.77 -1.14 -11.07
C SER A 147 6.82 -0.86 -9.56
N GLY A 148 6.74 -1.88 -8.73
CA GLY A 148 6.77 -1.72 -7.30
C GLY A 148 8.02 -1.00 -6.79
N MET A 149 7.85 -0.10 -5.82
CA MET A 149 8.92 0.70 -5.24
C MET A 149 8.84 0.78 -3.73
N ALA A 150 9.95 1.13 -3.10
CA ALA A 150 10.01 1.46 -1.68
C ALA A 150 10.98 2.60 -1.42
N ILE A 151 10.72 3.37 -0.36
CA ILE A 151 11.63 4.38 0.20
C ILE A 151 12.11 3.85 1.55
N ASN A 152 13.40 4.01 1.88
CA ASN A 152 13.91 3.60 3.18
C ASN A 152 13.39 4.53 4.32
N ARG A 153 13.45 4.06 5.57
CA ARG A 153 13.01 4.85 6.75
C ARG A 153 13.76 6.18 6.93
N ALA A 154 14.97 6.28 6.47
CA ALA A 154 15.74 7.53 6.49
C ALA A 154 15.20 8.56 5.48
N GLY A 155 14.37 8.13 4.50
CA GLY A 155 13.78 8.99 3.48
C GLY A 155 14.78 9.54 2.46
N ASN A 156 15.96 8.95 2.36
CA ASN A 156 17.05 9.43 1.51
C ASN A 156 17.41 8.50 0.34
N LEU A 157 16.79 7.32 0.28
CA LEU A 157 17.01 6.32 -0.77
C LEU A 157 15.68 5.67 -1.17
N ALA A 158 15.45 5.54 -2.48
CA ALA A 158 14.36 4.75 -3.02
C ALA A 158 14.87 3.67 -3.99
N LEU A 159 14.19 2.55 -4.02
CA LEU A 159 14.39 1.46 -4.98
C LEU A 159 13.14 1.33 -5.84
N VAL A 160 13.34 1.12 -7.15
CA VAL A 160 12.27 0.93 -8.12
C VAL A 160 12.57 -0.33 -8.94
N ALA A 161 11.65 -1.29 -8.92
CA ALA A 161 11.75 -2.50 -9.71
C ALA A 161 11.49 -2.19 -11.19
N ASN A 162 12.43 -2.49 -12.09
CA ASN A 162 12.29 -2.33 -13.54
C ASN A 162 12.02 -3.70 -14.18
N ARG A 163 10.74 -4.04 -14.38
CA ARG A 163 10.35 -5.40 -14.81
C ARG A 163 10.96 -5.78 -16.15
N ALA A 164 10.85 -4.90 -17.16
CA ALA A 164 11.31 -5.21 -18.50
C ALA A 164 12.85 -5.17 -18.65
N ASP A 165 13.56 -4.49 -17.74
CA ASP A 165 15.04 -4.44 -17.74
C ASP A 165 15.68 -5.43 -16.76
N ASN A 166 14.90 -6.25 -16.04
CA ASN A 166 15.43 -7.22 -15.08
C ASN A 166 16.39 -6.59 -14.06
N SER A 167 16.07 -5.38 -13.61
CA SER A 167 16.96 -4.56 -12.78
C SER A 167 16.20 -3.76 -11.72
N ILE A 168 16.93 -3.09 -10.83
CA ILE A 168 16.39 -2.18 -9.84
C ILE A 168 17.12 -0.84 -9.99
N SER A 169 16.36 0.24 -10.19
CA SER A 169 16.88 1.61 -10.12
C SER A 169 17.06 2.04 -8.68
N VAL A 170 18.18 2.67 -8.37
CA VAL A 170 18.52 3.25 -7.06
C VAL A 170 18.41 4.77 -7.17
N LEU A 171 17.49 5.38 -6.41
CA LEU A 171 17.27 6.82 -6.44
C LEU A 171 17.71 7.44 -5.11
N SER A 172 18.53 8.49 -5.18
CA SER A 172 18.81 9.35 -4.00
C SER A 172 17.71 10.38 -3.83
N ILE A 173 17.35 10.68 -2.57
CA ILE A 173 16.38 11.71 -2.20
C ILE A 173 17.09 12.71 -1.27
N GLN A 174 17.16 13.98 -1.69
CA GLN A 174 17.77 15.08 -0.91
C GLN A 174 16.85 16.28 -0.93
N GLY A 175 16.11 16.51 0.14
CA GLY A 175 15.03 17.49 0.17
C GLY A 175 13.98 17.16 -0.89
N LYS A 176 13.77 18.05 -1.87
CA LYS A 176 12.83 17.83 -2.98
C LYS A 176 13.52 17.31 -4.27
N GLN A 177 14.81 17.05 -4.23
CA GLN A 177 15.54 16.48 -5.38
C GLN A 177 15.56 14.97 -5.31
N VAL A 178 15.16 14.32 -6.41
CA VAL A 178 15.21 12.87 -6.60
C VAL A 178 16.06 12.59 -7.85
N LYS A 179 17.06 11.72 -7.72
CA LYS A 179 17.99 11.43 -8.81
C LYS A 179 18.31 9.94 -8.91
N LEU A 180 18.33 9.40 -10.12
CA LEU A 180 18.89 8.09 -10.38
C LEU A 180 20.41 8.15 -10.13
N ILE A 181 20.92 7.29 -9.25
CA ILE A 181 22.33 7.24 -8.89
C ILE A 181 23.00 5.92 -9.26
N ASP A 182 22.22 4.84 -9.41
CA ASP A 182 22.72 3.51 -9.79
C ASP A 182 21.59 2.63 -10.34
N THR A 183 21.97 1.51 -10.98
CA THR A 183 21.05 0.46 -11.45
C THR A 183 21.65 -0.91 -11.15
N VAL A 184 20.96 -1.70 -10.34
CA VAL A 184 21.38 -3.04 -9.92
C VAL A 184 20.78 -4.08 -10.85
N THR A 185 21.61 -4.82 -11.58
CA THR A 185 21.17 -5.93 -12.43
C THR A 185 20.79 -7.13 -11.58
N ILE A 186 19.55 -7.61 -11.72
CA ILE A 186 19.01 -8.79 -11.04
C ILE A 186 19.04 -10.03 -11.93
N GLY A 187 18.86 -9.86 -13.24
CA GLY A 187 18.90 -10.94 -14.24
C GLY A 187 17.58 -11.67 -14.46
N GLU A 188 16.52 -11.31 -13.72
CA GLU A 188 15.16 -11.79 -13.87
C GLU A 188 14.18 -10.63 -13.61
N GLN A 189 12.95 -10.74 -14.10
CA GLN A 189 11.92 -9.72 -13.86
C GLN A 189 11.63 -9.56 -12.37
N VAL A 190 11.60 -8.32 -11.92
CA VAL A 190 11.35 -7.92 -10.53
C VAL A 190 10.03 -7.16 -10.47
N ALA A 191 9.08 -7.62 -9.67
CA ALA A 191 7.78 -6.96 -9.53
C ALA A 191 7.79 -5.87 -8.44
N HIS A 192 8.37 -6.15 -7.27
CA HIS A 192 8.35 -5.26 -6.12
C HIS A 192 9.66 -5.32 -5.33
N VAL A 193 9.89 -4.29 -4.51
CA VAL A 193 11.02 -4.18 -3.58
C VAL A 193 10.54 -3.66 -2.23
N ALA A 194 11.21 -4.08 -1.13
CA ALA A 194 10.99 -3.51 0.20
C ALA A 194 12.30 -3.45 0.99
N PHE A 195 12.51 -2.36 1.75
CA PHE A 195 13.64 -2.21 2.66
C PHE A 195 13.37 -2.86 4.01
N THR A 196 14.42 -3.43 4.62
CA THR A 196 14.39 -3.69 6.06
C THR A 196 14.34 -2.37 6.85
N PRO A 197 13.71 -2.34 8.04
CA PRO A 197 13.57 -1.10 8.83
C PRO A 197 14.89 -0.44 9.21
N ASP A 198 15.96 -1.22 9.34
CA ASP A 198 17.33 -0.73 9.59
C ASP A 198 18.01 -0.13 8.35
N GLY A 199 17.37 -0.26 7.18
CA GLY A 199 17.88 0.23 5.90
C GLY A 199 19.13 -0.46 5.38
N LYS A 200 19.57 -1.57 5.99
CA LYS A 200 20.81 -2.28 5.62
C LYS A 200 20.60 -3.37 4.59
N ARG A 201 19.38 -3.81 4.38
CA ARG A 201 19.00 -4.82 3.40
C ARG A 201 17.71 -4.40 2.70
N ALA A 202 17.48 -5.00 1.56
CA ALA A 202 16.19 -4.96 0.89
C ALA A 202 15.89 -6.32 0.26
N LEU A 203 14.63 -6.57 0.00
CA LEU A 203 14.15 -7.74 -0.72
C LEU A 203 13.54 -7.32 -2.05
N ALA A 204 13.66 -8.19 -3.05
CA ALA A 204 13.09 -7.97 -4.38
C ALA A 204 12.36 -9.21 -4.88
N ALA A 205 11.09 -9.09 -5.23
CA ALA A 205 10.25 -10.18 -5.71
C ALA A 205 10.58 -10.51 -7.18
N LYS A 206 11.25 -11.64 -7.42
CA LYS A 206 11.55 -12.20 -8.74
C LYS A 206 10.40 -13.11 -9.15
N PHE A 207 9.33 -12.50 -9.63
CA PHE A 207 8.05 -13.19 -9.72
C PHE A 207 8.00 -14.36 -10.71
N PRO A 208 8.61 -14.33 -11.92
CA PRO A 208 8.59 -15.49 -12.80
C PRO A 208 9.45 -16.64 -12.30
N GLY A 209 10.49 -16.33 -11.48
CA GLY A 209 11.40 -17.32 -10.90
C GLY A 209 10.92 -17.92 -9.58
N HIS A 210 9.79 -17.49 -9.04
CA HIS A 210 9.25 -17.95 -7.75
C HIS A 210 10.22 -17.75 -6.59
N LYS A 211 10.88 -16.59 -6.55
CA LYS A 211 11.98 -16.27 -5.64
C LYS A 211 11.90 -14.85 -5.12
N VAL A 212 12.59 -14.62 -4.02
CA VAL A 212 12.89 -13.29 -3.50
C VAL A 212 14.40 -13.11 -3.45
N ALA A 213 14.92 -12.09 -4.13
CA ALA A 213 16.34 -11.73 -4.12
C ALA A 213 16.67 -10.94 -2.85
N LEU A 214 17.83 -11.22 -2.25
CA LEU A 214 18.40 -10.45 -1.15
C LEU A 214 19.32 -9.36 -1.70
N LEU A 215 19.10 -8.11 -1.28
CA LEU A 215 19.93 -6.96 -1.56
C LEU A 215 20.63 -6.48 -0.29
N GLU A 216 21.89 -6.11 -0.41
CA GLU A 216 22.68 -5.45 0.63
C GLU A 216 22.72 -3.94 0.36
N VAL A 217 22.54 -3.14 1.42
CA VAL A 217 22.49 -1.69 1.35
C VAL A 217 23.54 -1.10 2.31
N ASP A 218 24.48 -0.35 1.76
CA ASP A 218 25.49 0.39 2.50
C ASP A 218 25.49 1.86 2.08
N GLY A 219 24.80 2.69 2.88
CA GLY A 219 24.52 4.07 2.53
C GLY A 219 23.68 4.17 1.25
N GLN A 220 24.25 4.70 0.18
CA GLN A 220 23.60 4.79 -1.14
C GLN A 220 23.97 3.65 -2.09
N LYS A 221 24.92 2.80 -1.70
CA LYS A 221 25.34 1.64 -2.48
C LYS A 221 24.40 0.47 -2.24
N VAL A 222 23.82 -0.05 -3.31
CA VAL A 222 22.93 -1.22 -3.26
C VAL A 222 23.53 -2.33 -4.12
N THR A 223 23.62 -3.55 -3.59
CA THR A 223 24.18 -4.69 -4.30
C THR A 223 23.27 -5.91 -4.19
N TYR A 224 23.16 -6.66 -5.27
CA TYR A 224 22.49 -7.95 -5.23
C TYR A 224 23.44 -8.98 -4.61
N ALA A 225 23.06 -9.57 -3.49
CA ALA A 225 23.85 -10.54 -2.75
C ALA A 225 24.07 -11.87 -3.49
N LYS A 226 23.50 -12.02 -4.71
CA LYS A 226 23.48 -13.27 -5.50
C LYS A 226 22.87 -14.44 -4.70
N ARG A 227 21.94 -14.12 -3.81
CA ARG A 227 21.19 -15.05 -2.98
C ARG A 227 19.70 -14.84 -3.18
N ASP A 228 19.04 -15.91 -3.53
CA ASP A 228 17.60 -15.99 -3.71
C ASP A 228 16.98 -16.93 -2.69
N LEU A 229 15.78 -16.60 -2.23
CA LEU A 229 14.93 -17.41 -1.36
C LEU A 229 13.79 -17.96 -2.20
N ALA A 230 13.64 -19.29 -2.24
CA ALA A 230 12.50 -19.93 -2.92
C ALA A 230 11.22 -19.71 -2.08
N VAL A 231 10.24 -19.04 -2.66
CA VAL A 231 8.93 -18.72 -2.06
C VAL A 231 7.80 -19.48 -2.77
N GLY A 232 6.55 -19.05 -2.62
CA GLY A 232 5.43 -19.57 -3.39
C GLY A 232 5.49 -19.18 -4.87
N LEU A 233 4.48 -19.58 -5.65
CA LEU A 233 4.44 -19.31 -7.09
C LEU A 233 4.11 -17.84 -7.36
N TRP A 234 4.86 -17.20 -8.25
CA TRP A 234 4.62 -15.83 -8.70
C TRP A 234 4.54 -14.81 -7.55
N PRO A 235 5.61 -14.63 -6.73
CA PRO A 235 5.61 -13.61 -5.67
C PRO A 235 5.52 -12.22 -6.30
N TYR A 236 4.34 -11.60 -6.23
CA TYR A 236 4.05 -10.38 -6.96
C TYR A 236 4.30 -9.12 -6.12
N ASN A 237 3.98 -9.22 -4.83
CA ASN A 237 4.21 -8.18 -3.85
C ASN A 237 4.88 -8.76 -2.60
N LEU A 238 5.54 -7.93 -1.82
CA LEU A 238 6.12 -8.29 -0.53
C LEU A 238 6.15 -7.09 0.42
N ASP A 239 6.11 -7.36 1.72
CA ASP A 239 6.25 -6.36 2.76
C ASP A 239 7.06 -6.91 3.93
N ILE A 240 7.64 -6.04 4.77
CA ILE A 240 8.49 -6.42 5.91
C ILE A 240 7.88 -5.85 7.19
N THR A 241 7.84 -6.66 8.26
CA THR A 241 7.30 -6.22 9.55
C THR A 241 8.05 -4.99 10.10
N PRO A 242 7.37 -4.09 10.82
CA PRO A 242 7.99 -2.86 11.36
C PRO A 242 9.19 -3.12 12.28
N ASP A 243 9.28 -4.30 12.90
CA ASP A 243 10.43 -4.75 13.70
C ASP A 243 11.54 -5.41 12.86
N GLY A 244 11.30 -5.63 11.57
CA GLY A 244 12.27 -6.24 10.65
C GLY A 244 12.48 -7.75 10.79
N ARG A 245 11.66 -8.44 11.61
CA ARG A 245 11.85 -9.85 11.94
C ARG A 245 11.32 -10.80 10.87
N LEU A 246 10.23 -10.41 10.20
CA LEU A 246 9.60 -11.20 9.14
C LEU A 246 9.45 -10.37 7.86
N ALA A 247 9.49 -11.06 6.73
CA ALA A 247 8.94 -10.57 5.46
C ALA A 247 7.85 -11.53 4.99
N LEU A 248 6.83 -10.97 4.35
CA LEU A 248 5.70 -11.71 3.78
C LEU A 248 5.63 -11.43 2.29
N THR A 249 5.33 -12.46 1.48
CA THR A 249 5.09 -12.31 0.04
C THR A 249 3.64 -12.63 -0.30
N ALA A 250 3.05 -11.92 -1.25
CA ALA A 250 1.83 -12.34 -1.92
C ALA A 250 2.25 -13.22 -3.11
N ASP A 251 2.06 -14.52 -2.98
CA ASP A 251 2.41 -15.51 -4.01
C ASP A 251 1.16 -15.74 -4.87
N ASN A 252 1.05 -14.99 -5.98
CA ASN A 252 -0.17 -14.87 -6.78
C ASN A 252 -0.62 -16.17 -7.47
N GLY A 253 0.27 -17.14 -7.62
CA GLY A 253 -0.04 -18.46 -8.19
C GLY A 253 0.00 -18.51 -9.72
N ASN A 254 -0.58 -17.51 -10.42
CA ASN A 254 -0.77 -17.56 -11.86
C ASN A 254 -0.52 -16.22 -12.57
N ALA A 255 0.72 -15.72 -12.52
CA ALA A 255 1.21 -14.60 -13.33
C ALA A 255 0.37 -13.31 -13.29
N GLY A 256 -0.31 -13.02 -12.18
CA GLY A 256 -1.19 -11.85 -12.04
C GLY A 256 -2.64 -12.11 -12.45
N GLY A 257 -3.04 -13.37 -12.59
CA GLY A 257 -4.41 -13.76 -12.92
C GLY A 257 -4.98 -14.78 -11.94
N SER A 258 -6.26 -15.03 -12.05
CA SER A 258 -6.99 -16.05 -11.30
C SER A 258 -7.09 -17.34 -12.11
N ASP A 259 -7.08 -18.50 -11.44
CA ASP A 259 -7.24 -19.81 -12.06
C ASP A 259 -8.14 -20.79 -11.25
N GLY A 260 -8.74 -20.31 -10.17
CA GLY A 260 -9.61 -21.06 -9.28
C GLY A 260 -8.88 -21.90 -8.24
N ASN A 261 -7.55 -21.88 -8.21
CA ASN A 261 -6.78 -22.56 -7.19
C ASN A 261 -6.48 -21.64 -5.99
N VAL A 262 -6.21 -22.24 -4.84
CA VAL A 262 -5.79 -21.48 -3.66
C VAL A 262 -4.28 -21.25 -3.67
N ASP A 263 -3.86 -20.05 -3.29
CA ASP A 263 -2.48 -19.61 -3.26
C ASP A 263 -2.01 -19.25 -1.86
N THR A 264 -0.77 -18.76 -1.74
CA THR A 264 -0.09 -18.64 -0.46
C THR A 264 0.46 -17.23 -0.19
N VAL A 265 0.74 -17.01 1.09
CA VAL A 265 1.68 -16.01 1.58
C VAL A 265 2.89 -16.75 2.14
N SER A 266 4.08 -16.54 1.59
CA SER A 266 5.31 -17.09 2.16
C SER A 266 5.78 -16.22 3.32
N VAL A 267 6.24 -16.87 4.40
CA VAL A 267 6.78 -16.23 5.60
C VAL A 267 8.29 -16.42 5.62
N ILE A 268 9.03 -15.31 5.60
CA ILE A 268 10.50 -15.28 5.58
C ILE A 268 11.01 -14.82 6.95
N ASP A 269 11.81 -15.64 7.60
CA ASP A 269 12.55 -15.28 8.82
C ASP A 269 13.77 -14.44 8.44
N MET A 270 13.70 -13.12 8.72
CA MET A 270 14.74 -12.15 8.44
C MET A 270 15.84 -12.10 9.49
N GLU A 271 15.62 -12.69 10.68
CA GLU A 271 16.62 -12.81 11.76
C GLU A 271 17.56 -14.00 11.52
N ALA A 272 17.14 -15.00 10.77
CA ALA A 272 18.00 -16.10 10.39
C ALA A 272 19.17 -15.58 9.53
N ASN A 273 20.34 -16.18 9.69
CA ASN A 273 21.53 -15.86 8.90
C ASN A 273 22.02 -17.12 8.16
N PRO A 274 21.77 -17.26 6.85
CA PRO A 274 21.02 -16.35 5.98
C PRO A 274 19.50 -16.34 6.27
N PRO A 275 18.76 -15.31 5.83
CA PRO A 275 17.32 -15.32 5.84
C PRO A 275 16.75 -16.57 5.15
N ARG A 276 15.59 -17.05 5.60
CA ARG A 276 14.99 -18.29 5.06
C ARG A 276 13.47 -18.27 5.15
N VAL A 277 12.82 -18.93 4.22
CA VAL A 277 11.38 -19.21 4.28
C VAL A 277 11.12 -20.23 5.39
N ILE A 278 10.19 -19.93 6.28
CA ILE A 278 9.84 -20.80 7.42
C ILE A 278 8.42 -21.36 7.34
N ASP A 279 7.55 -20.73 6.54
CA ASP A 279 6.17 -21.17 6.37
C ASP A 279 5.57 -20.67 5.04
N LYS A 280 4.45 -21.27 4.62
CA LYS A 280 3.58 -20.83 3.53
C LYS A 280 2.14 -20.94 4.00
N VAL A 281 1.49 -19.81 4.21
CA VAL A 281 0.11 -19.75 4.68
C VAL A 281 -0.83 -19.71 3.49
N VAL A 282 -1.74 -20.69 3.40
CA VAL A 282 -2.81 -20.67 2.39
C VAL A 282 -3.76 -19.53 2.69
N VAL A 283 -3.98 -18.63 1.72
CA VAL A 283 -4.79 -17.43 1.92
C VAL A 283 -6.06 -17.39 1.08
N GLY A 284 -6.04 -17.93 -0.11
CA GLY A 284 -7.12 -17.91 -1.08
C GLY A 284 -6.58 -17.67 -2.47
N GLU A 285 -7.44 -17.40 -3.43
CA GLU A 285 -7.09 -17.33 -4.84
C GLU A 285 -6.47 -15.97 -5.21
N ALA A 286 -5.35 -16.03 -5.92
CA ALA A 286 -4.65 -14.92 -6.55
C ALA A 286 -4.38 -13.73 -5.61
N PRO A 287 -3.58 -13.88 -4.52
CA PRO A 287 -3.14 -12.76 -3.71
C PRO A 287 -2.20 -11.85 -4.53
N GLU A 288 -2.60 -10.61 -4.76
CA GLU A 288 -1.84 -9.65 -5.55
C GLU A 288 -1.19 -8.57 -4.69
N GLY A 289 -1.95 -8.01 -3.75
CA GLY A 289 -1.49 -7.05 -2.77
C GLY A 289 -1.20 -7.70 -1.41
N ILE A 290 -0.17 -7.19 -0.72
CA ILE A 290 0.07 -7.49 0.70
C ILE A 290 0.42 -6.19 1.43
N ALA A 291 -0.11 -6.01 2.64
CA ALA A 291 0.27 -4.91 3.51
C ALA A 291 0.35 -5.39 4.95
N ILE A 292 1.38 -4.95 5.67
CA ILE A 292 1.56 -5.22 7.09
C ILE A 292 1.12 -3.99 7.89
N SER A 293 0.32 -4.22 8.92
CA SER A 293 -0.13 -3.15 9.83
C SER A 293 1.07 -2.46 10.51
N PRO A 294 1.01 -1.14 10.75
CA PRO A 294 2.04 -0.41 11.50
C PRO A 294 2.34 -1.00 12.88
N THR A 295 1.39 -1.73 13.46
CA THR A 295 1.58 -2.43 14.74
C THR A 295 2.39 -3.71 14.63
N GLY A 296 2.61 -4.23 13.42
CA GLY A 296 3.29 -5.50 13.15
C GLY A 296 2.52 -6.74 13.57
N ARG A 297 1.26 -6.60 14.05
CA ARG A 297 0.45 -7.73 14.56
C ARG A 297 -0.48 -8.33 13.53
N LEU A 298 -0.82 -7.58 12.50
CA LEU A 298 -1.65 -8.03 11.38
C LEU A 298 -0.96 -7.78 10.05
N ALA A 299 -1.27 -8.63 9.10
CA ALA A 299 -1.09 -8.38 7.69
C ALA A 299 -2.37 -8.70 6.94
N VAL A 300 -2.51 -8.19 5.73
CA VAL A 300 -3.61 -8.50 4.84
C VAL A 300 -3.08 -8.89 3.48
N ALA A 301 -3.69 -9.90 2.87
CA ALA A 301 -3.47 -10.28 1.48
C ALA A 301 -4.74 -10.00 0.69
N VAL A 302 -4.60 -9.24 -0.39
CA VAL A 302 -5.71 -8.84 -1.28
C VAL A 302 -5.91 -9.92 -2.33
N LEU A 303 -7.10 -10.52 -2.39
CA LEU A 303 -7.43 -11.68 -3.21
C LEU A 303 -8.34 -11.28 -4.37
N LEU A 304 -7.94 -11.58 -5.60
CA LEU A 304 -8.71 -11.23 -6.81
C LEU A 304 -9.99 -12.07 -6.96
N ARG A 305 -9.95 -13.34 -6.60
CA ARG A 305 -11.07 -14.29 -6.64
C ARG A 305 -11.77 -14.38 -8.00
N GLY A 306 -11.03 -14.26 -9.09
CA GLY A 306 -11.58 -14.31 -10.45
C GLY A 306 -12.50 -13.14 -10.81
N SER A 307 -12.49 -12.03 -10.06
CA SER A 307 -13.47 -10.96 -10.24
C SER A 307 -13.31 -10.17 -11.55
N ASN A 308 -12.21 -10.32 -12.25
CA ASN A 308 -11.97 -9.80 -13.61
C ASN A 308 -12.00 -10.88 -14.71
N ASN A 309 -12.32 -12.13 -14.36
CA ASN A 309 -12.44 -13.23 -15.30
C ASN A 309 -13.80 -13.23 -16.04
N ALA A 310 -13.96 -14.15 -16.98
CA ALA A 310 -15.24 -14.32 -17.66
C ALA A 310 -16.33 -14.72 -16.64
N LYS A 311 -17.50 -14.12 -16.74
CA LYS A 311 -18.64 -14.45 -15.87
C LYS A 311 -19.10 -15.92 -15.98
N THR A 312 -18.66 -16.60 -17.03
CA THR A 312 -18.94 -18.03 -17.27
C THR A 312 -17.92 -18.95 -16.66
N ASP A 313 -16.80 -18.45 -16.15
CA ASP A 313 -15.77 -19.27 -15.51
C ASP A 313 -16.28 -19.80 -14.17
N TRP A 314 -16.03 -21.08 -13.88
CA TRP A 314 -16.54 -21.74 -12.69
C TRP A 314 -16.06 -21.14 -11.36
N PHE A 315 -14.94 -20.40 -11.39
CA PHE A 315 -14.35 -19.73 -10.24
C PHE A 315 -14.62 -18.21 -10.23
N TYR A 316 -15.41 -17.71 -11.18
CA TYR A 316 -15.76 -16.29 -11.18
C TYR A 316 -16.53 -15.89 -9.92
N ASN A 317 -16.07 -14.83 -9.30
CA ASN A 317 -16.80 -14.12 -8.25
C ASN A 317 -16.94 -12.64 -8.67
N ARG A 318 -18.10 -12.03 -8.38
CA ARG A 318 -18.29 -10.59 -8.64
C ARG A 318 -17.32 -9.74 -7.82
N ASN A 319 -17.00 -10.20 -6.63
CA ASN A 319 -16.23 -9.50 -5.62
C ASN A 319 -14.95 -10.27 -5.28
N GLY A 320 -13.88 -9.52 -5.03
CA GLY A 320 -12.70 -10.04 -4.38
C GLY A 320 -12.83 -10.00 -2.86
N SER A 321 -11.74 -10.30 -2.17
CA SER A 321 -11.72 -10.30 -0.70
C SER A 321 -10.34 -9.92 -0.16
N VAL A 322 -10.26 -9.81 1.16
CA VAL A 322 -9.02 -9.55 1.90
C VAL A 322 -8.87 -10.64 2.96
N ALA A 323 -7.84 -11.47 2.84
CA ALA A 323 -7.45 -12.43 3.87
C ALA A 323 -6.75 -11.70 5.01
N ILE A 324 -7.17 -11.96 6.26
CA ILE A 324 -6.62 -11.36 7.47
C ILE A 324 -5.64 -12.34 8.10
N LEU A 325 -4.39 -11.89 8.26
CA LEU A 325 -3.29 -12.68 8.77
C LEU A 325 -2.85 -12.12 10.12
N LYS A 326 -2.92 -12.95 11.18
CA LYS A 326 -2.36 -12.64 12.48
C LYS A 326 -0.88 -12.99 12.52
N ILE A 327 -0.06 -12.07 13.02
CA ILE A 327 1.37 -12.25 13.26
C ILE A 327 1.60 -12.36 14.78
N ASP A 328 2.10 -13.51 15.22
CA ASP A 328 2.43 -13.79 16.61
C ASP A 328 3.86 -14.37 16.68
N GLY A 329 4.82 -13.51 16.98
CA GLY A 329 6.24 -13.83 16.87
C GLY A 329 6.62 -14.20 15.44
N LYS A 330 7.02 -15.46 15.20
CA LYS A 330 7.33 -15.98 13.84
C LYS A 330 6.19 -16.79 13.23
N LYS A 331 5.07 -16.93 13.93
CA LYS A 331 3.89 -17.63 13.42
C LYS A 331 2.95 -16.66 12.74
N VAL A 332 2.57 -16.98 11.51
CA VAL A 332 1.56 -16.24 10.74
C VAL A 332 0.40 -17.17 10.46
N THR A 333 -0.83 -16.73 10.74
CA THR A 333 -2.03 -17.55 10.55
C THR A 333 -3.16 -16.73 9.94
N LYS A 334 -3.87 -17.29 8.96
CA LYS A 334 -5.12 -16.69 8.47
C LYS A 334 -6.18 -16.83 9.58
N VAL A 335 -6.72 -15.70 10.04
CA VAL A 335 -7.71 -15.63 11.11
C VAL A 335 -9.08 -15.18 10.63
N GLY A 336 -9.18 -14.71 9.38
CA GLY A 336 -10.45 -14.26 8.81
C GLY A 336 -10.30 -13.87 7.35
N GLU A 337 -11.43 -13.51 6.77
CA GLU A 337 -11.53 -12.98 5.42
C GLU A 337 -12.71 -11.99 5.37
N VAL A 338 -12.55 -10.88 4.67
CA VAL A 338 -13.58 -9.86 4.46
C VAL A 338 -13.78 -9.70 2.96
N GLU A 339 -15.01 -9.88 2.50
CA GLU A 339 -15.35 -9.58 1.12
C GLU A 339 -15.28 -8.05 0.89
N VAL A 340 -14.73 -7.65 -0.25
CA VAL A 340 -14.69 -6.27 -0.74
C VAL A 340 -15.30 -6.24 -2.14
N ARG A 341 -14.97 -5.26 -3.00
CA ARG A 341 -15.59 -5.18 -4.32
C ARG A 341 -14.70 -5.78 -5.41
N GLY A 342 -15.07 -5.55 -6.70
CA GLY A 342 -14.44 -6.24 -7.83
C GLY A 342 -13.02 -5.78 -8.13
N LEU A 343 -12.14 -6.73 -8.37
CA LEU A 343 -10.72 -6.58 -8.66
C LEU A 343 -10.05 -5.64 -7.64
N PRO A 344 -9.96 -6.08 -6.37
CA PRO A 344 -9.27 -5.29 -5.36
C PRO A 344 -7.77 -5.28 -5.64
N GLU A 345 -7.15 -4.10 -5.57
CA GLU A 345 -5.75 -3.90 -5.94
C GLU A 345 -4.89 -3.53 -4.74
N GLY A 346 -4.93 -2.31 -4.28
CA GLY A 346 -4.08 -1.82 -3.20
C GLY A 346 -4.71 -1.98 -1.81
N ALA A 347 -3.86 -2.10 -0.80
CA ALA A 347 -4.23 -2.07 0.61
C ALA A 347 -3.36 -1.07 1.37
N VAL A 348 -3.97 -0.21 2.17
CA VAL A 348 -3.27 0.78 3.00
C VAL A 348 -3.87 0.81 4.39
N PHE A 349 -3.05 0.59 5.42
CA PHE A 349 -3.45 0.86 6.80
C PHE A 349 -3.32 2.34 7.14
N SER A 350 -4.21 2.85 7.99
CA SER A 350 -3.99 4.14 8.65
C SER A 350 -2.73 4.09 9.53
N PRO A 351 -2.08 5.23 9.82
CA PRO A 351 -0.85 5.25 10.62
C PRO A 351 -0.98 4.64 12.02
N ASP A 352 -2.16 4.68 12.61
CA ASP A 352 -2.49 4.06 13.90
C ASP A 352 -2.85 2.58 13.80
N GLY A 353 -2.96 2.05 12.57
CA GLY A 353 -3.33 0.66 12.29
C GLY A 353 -4.80 0.32 12.58
N ASN A 354 -5.64 1.29 12.87
CA ASN A 354 -7.05 1.09 13.25
C ASN A 354 -8.01 1.06 12.06
N TRP A 355 -7.55 1.48 10.88
CA TRP A 355 -8.31 1.49 9.64
C TRP A 355 -7.53 0.85 8.52
N LEU A 356 -8.25 0.29 7.56
CA LEU A 356 -7.70 -0.33 6.36
C LEU A 356 -8.53 0.14 5.16
N TYR A 357 -7.84 0.54 4.10
CA TYR A 357 -8.42 1.03 2.86
C TYR A 357 -8.06 0.08 1.73
N ILE A 358 -9.06 -0.37 0.97
CA ILE A 358 -8.89 -1.29 -0.16
C ILE A 358 -9.42 -0.64 -1.42
N GLY A 359 -8.60 -0.52 -2.44
CA GLY A 359 -8.98 -0.02 -3.75
C GLY A 359 -9.70 -1.08 -4.57
N ASN A 360 -10.89 -0.77 -5.09
CA ASN A 360 -11.71 -1.66 -5.89
C ASN A 360 -11.69 -1.19 -7.35
N PHE A 361 -10.85 -1.79 -8.17
CA PHE A 361 -10.59 -1.32 -9.53
C PHE A 361 -11.85 -1.32 -10.39
N MET A 362 -12.62 -2.42 -10.40
CA MET A 362 -13.81 -2.56 -11.24
C MET A 362 -14.93 -1.61 -10.84
N ASP A 363 -14.93 -1.12 -9.60
CA ASP A 363 -16.00 -0.31 -9.01
C ASP A 363 -15.63 1.17 -8.88
N SER A 364 -14.35 1.54 -9.11
CA SER A 364 -13.87 2.94 -9.04
C SER A 364 -14.08 3.56 -7.66
N ASP A 365 -13.82 2.80 -6.60
CA ASP A 365 -13.95 3.27 -5.23
C ASP A 365 -12.94 2.62 -4.28
N ILE A 366 -12.97 3.04 -3.02
CA ILE A 366 -12.19 2.47 -1.91
C ILE A 366 -13.16 2.02 -0.84
N SER A 367 -13.05 0.75 -0.42
CA SER A 367 -13.70 0.23 0.79
C SER A 367 -12.95 0.68 2.03
N VAL A 368 -13.67 1.20 3.04
CA VAL A 368 -13.13 1.61 4.34
C VAL A 368 -13.46 0.55 5.37
N LEU A 369 -12.45 -0.11 5.90
CA LEU A 369 -12.60 -1.20 6.87
C LEU A 369 -12.07 -0.76 8.24
N ARG A 370 -12.71 -1.25 9.31
CA ARG A 370 -12.30 -1.02 10.70
C ARG A 370 -11.51 -2.21 11.23
N VAL A 371 -10.37 -1.92 11.86
CA VAL A 371 -9.51 -2.92 12.52
C VAL A 371 -9.79 -2.92 14.02
N HIS A 372 -10.10 -4.08 14.58
CA HIS A 372 -10.34 -4.31 16.00
C HIS A 372 -9.53 -5.51 16.51
N GLY A 373 -8.38 -5.28 17.12
CA GLY A 373 -7.49 -6.35 17.56
C GLY A 373 -7.05 -7.23 16.38
N ASP A 374 -7.48 -8.49 16.37
CA ASP A 374 -7.15 -9.46 15.31
C ASP A 374 -8.26 -9.57 14.24
N SER A 375 -9.31 -8.75 14.31
CA SER A 375 -10.43 -8.75 13.36
C SER A 375 -10.46 -7.49 12.50
N VAL A 376 -10.97 -7.64 11.30
CA VAL A 376 -11.23 -6.55 10.36
C VAL A 376 -12.68 -6.69 9.89
N VAL A 377 -13.42 -5.58 9.88
CA VAL A 377 -14.82 -5.56 9.45
C VAL A 377 -15.04 -4.46 8.43
N ASP A 378 -15.87 -4.74 7.44
CA ASP A 378 -16.33 -3.73 6.49
C ASP A 378 -17.29 -2.77 7.22
N THR A 379 -17.05 -1.46 7.06
CA THR A 379 -17.92 -0.42 7.66
C THR A 379 -19.11 -0.07 6.76
N GLY A 380 -19.10 -0.54 5.52
CA GLY A 380 -20.03 -0.11 4.48
C GLY A 380 -19.73 1.29 3.92
N THR A 381 -18.67 1.97 4.42
CA THR A 381 -18.26 3.28 3.90
C THR A 381 -17.43 3.09 2.63
N LEU A 382 -17.80 3.82 1.58
CA LEU A 382 -17.09 3.85 0.30
C LEU A 382 -16.60 5.27 0.01
N LEU A 383 -15.36 5.40 -0.46
CA LEU A 383 -14.86 6.63 -1.07
C LEU A 383 -14.89 6.47 -2.59
N ASN A 384 -15.81 7.16 -3.26
CA ASN A 384 -15.87 7.19 -4.71
C ASN A 384 -14.66 7.94 -5.30
N LEU A 385 -14.03 7.36 -6.31
CA LEU A 385 -12.85 7.89 -6.98
C LEU A 385 -13.19 8.45 -8.39
N PRO A 386 -12.34 9.30 -8.97
CA PRO A 386 -12.52 9.80 -10.33
C PRO A 386 -12.27 8.73 -11.42
N GLY A 387 -11.95 7.50 -11.02
CA GLY A 387 -11.69 6.37 -11.90
C GLY A 387 -11.14 5.17 -11.14
N LYS A 388 -10.54 4.24 -11.85
CA LYS A 388 -10.19 2.90 -11.37
C LYS A 388 -8.88 2.89 -10.58
N PRO A 389 -8.88 2.58 -9.26
CA PRO A 389 -7.67 2.50 -8.44
C PRO A 389 -6.84 1.27 -8.82
N ALA A 390 -5.72 1.49 -9.50
CA ALA A 390 -4.76 0.47 -9.91
C ALA A 390 -3.66 0.23 -8.88
N SER A 391 -3.47 1.16 -7.95
CA SER A 391 -2.43 1.07 -6.93
C SER A 391 -2.69 2.07 -5.80
N MET A 392 -2.20 1.73 -4.60
CA MET A 392 -2.37 2.57 -3.41
C MET A 392 -1.18 2.45 -2.47
N ARG A 393 -0.71 3.57 -1.94
CA ARG A 393 0.33 3.58 -0.89
C ARG A 393 0.15 4.74 0.07
N GLY A 394 0.29 4.45 1.36
CA GLY A 394 0.43 5.42 2.42
C GLY A 394 1.89 5.87 2.60
N ARG A 395 2.13 6.64 3.63
CA ARG A 395 3.47 7.10 4.01
C ARG A 395 4.34 5.90 4.45
N THR A 396 5.59 5.88 4.03
CA THR A 396 6.62 4.94 4.52
C THR A 396 6.82 5.11 6.03
N GLN A 397 6.78 4.02 6.78
CA GLN A 397 6.85 3.99 8.24
C GLN A 397 8.17 3.40 8.76
#